data_b84f2b46532cd4cbb2f35fbcc2bfcce4
#
_entry.id   b84f2b46532cd4cbb2f35fbcc2bfcce4
#
_cell.length_a   1.000
_cell.length_b   1.000
_cell.length_c   1.000
_cell.angle_alpha   90.00
_cell.angle_beta   90.00
_cell.angle_gamma   90.00
#
_symmetry.space_group_name_H-M   'P 1'
#
loop_
_entity.id
_entity.type
_entity.pdbx_description
1 polymer ?
#
loop_
_entity_poly.entity_id
_entity_poly.type
_entity_poly.pdbx_seq_one_letter_code
_entity_poly.pdbx_strand_id
1 'polypeptide(L)'
;MDNRLLDENSIIQLCFVTEDLNKTTEWLSELTGVAAGPVRPFPPDESSIYKGSRGHRFGCQIRFMDFGNIELEIIQPDKSPSAWRDLLNEKGPGFHHFAIKTRNLTKRKAYLESKGHELLQQGEFDKGGGRYAYFNTMADLGALIELLEFDNDKEPQP
;
A
#
# COMPACT_ATOMS: atom_id res chain seq x y z
N MET A 1 -9.55 18.33 19.44
CA MET A 1 -8.64 18.05 18.32
C MET A 1 -9.37 17.17 17.33
N ASP A 2 -9.31 17.51 16.07
CA ASP A 2 -9.85 16.66 15.02
C ASP A 2 -8.92 15.43 14.86
N ASN A 3 -9.40 14.26 15.26
CA ASN A 3 -8.65 13.00 15.21
C ASN A 3 -8.99 12.15 13.98
N ARG A 4 -9.68 12.72 12.99
CA ARG A 4 -10.00 11.98 11.77
C ARG A 4 -8.72 11.60 11.04
N LEU A 5 -8.76 10.46 10.36
CA LEU A 5 -7.62 9.97 9.57
C LEU A 5 -7.28 10.88 8.40
N LEU A 6 -8.28 11.51 7.82
CA LEU A 6 -8.17 12.19 6.56
C LEU A 6 -7.89 13.68 6.76
N ASP A 7 -6.72 14.11 6.33
CA ASP A 7 -6.40 15.53 6.22
C ASP A 7 -7.06 16.15 4.97
N GLU A 8 -7.21 15.34 3.91
CA GLU A 8 -7.62 15.81 2.58
C GLU A 8 -8.78 15.01 1.96
N ASN A 9 -9.47 14.16 2.70
CA ASN A 9 -10.55 13.31 2.21
C ASN A 9 -10.18 12.50 0.93
N SER A 10 -8.92 12.08 0.81
CA SER A 10 -8.44 11.46 -0.42
C SER A 10 -8.12 9.99 -0.22
N ILE A 11 -9.01 9.11 -0.70
CA ILE A 11 -8.62 7.77 -1.13
C ILE A 11 -8.03 7.95 -2.52
N ILE A 12 -6.72 7.67 -2.67
CA ILE A 12 -6.00 7.96 -3.91
C ILE A 12 -5.68 6.72 -4.73
N GLN A 13 -5.79 5.53 -4.12
CA GLN A 13 -5.33 4.31 -4.76
C GLN A 13 -6.12 3.10 -4.27
N LEU A 14 -6.37 2.17 -5.17
CA LEU A 14 -6.86 0.81 -4.89
C LEU A 14 -5.78 -0.19 -5.28
N CYS A 15 -5.52 -1.19 -4.43
CA CYS A 15 -4.51 -2.19 -4.71
C CYS A 15 -5.08 -3.60 -4.79
N PHE A 16 -4.60 -4.33 -5.79
CA PHE A 16 -4.82 -5.77 -5.94
C PHE A 16 -3.49 -6.51 -5.96
N VAL A 17 -3.46 -7.68 -5.37
CA VAL A 17 -2.32 -8.61 -5.43
C VAL A 17 -2.57 -9.72 -6.44
N THR A 18 -1.52 -10.17 -7.11
CA THR A 18 -1.58 -11.21 -8.14
C THR A 18 -0.33 -12.09 -8.13
N GLU A 19 -0.44 -13.29 -8.68
CA GLU A 19 0.72 -14.16 -8.96
C GLU A 19 1.40 -13.85 -10.29
N ASP A 20 0.71 -13.15 -11.20
CA ASP A 20 1.22 -12.81 -12.53
C ASP A 20 0.82 -11.39 -12.92
N LEU A 21 1.75 -10.48 -12.70
CA LEU A 21 1.56 -9.05 -12.91
C LEU A 21 1.22 -8.70 -14.36
N ASN A 22 1.96 -9.30 -15.31
CA ASN A 22 1.77 -9.00 -16.73
C ASN A 22 0.41 -9.48 -17.22
N LYS A 23 0.08 -10.74 -16.95
CA LYS A 23 -1.20 -11.33 -17.34
C LYS A 23 -2.38 -10.54 -16.77
N THR A 24 -2.32 -10.17 -15.49
CA THR A 24 -3.38 -9.40 -14.83
C THR A 24 -3.55 -8.02 -15.45
N THR A 25 -2.45 -7.30 -15.68
CA THR A 25 -2.51 -5.94 -16.22
C THR A 25 -2.85 -5.91 -17.72
N GLU A 26 -2.43 -6.89 -18.50
CA GLU A 26 -2.83 -7.06 -19.89
C GLU A 26 -4.35 -7.29 -20.00
N TRP A 27 -4.88 -8.23 -19.22
CA TRP A 27 -6.32 -8.49 -19.17
C TRP A 27 -7.12 -7.24 -18.75
N LEU A 28 -6.68 -6.52 -17.72
CA LEU A 28 -7.33 -5.27 -17.30
C LEU A 28 -7.27 -4.19 -18.40
N SER A 29 -6.15 -4.07 -19.09
CA SER A 29 -5.99 -3.12 -20.20
C SER A 29 -6.92 -3.44 -21.37
N GLU A 30 -7.05 -4.71 -21.73
CA GLU A 30 -8.00 -5.16 -22.76
C GLU A 30 -9.46 -4.86 -22.38
N LEU A 31 -9.81 -5.13 -21.13
CA LEU A 31 -11.17 -4.93 -20.63
C LEU A 31 -11.56 -3.45 -20.52
N THR A 32 -10.64 -2.59 -20.11
CA THR A 32 -10.93 -1.19 -19.73
C THR A 32 -10.49 -0.17 -20.77
N GLY A 33 -9.57 -0.53 -21.66
CA GLY A 33 -8.92 0.41 -22.57
C GLY A 33 -7.85 1.28 -21.89
N VAL A 34 -7.59 1.09 -20.59
CA VAL A 34 -6.57 1.85 -19.85
C VAL A 34 -5.23 1.13 -19.93
N ALA A 35 -4.20 1.83 -20.40
CA ALA A 35 -2.86 1.25 -20.49
C ALA A 35 -2.22 1.10 -19.09
N ALA A 36 -1.58 -0.04 -18.86
CA ALA A 36 -0.76 -0.22 -17.67
C ALA A 36 0.58 0.52 -17.82
N GLY A 37 1.02 1.18 -16.77
CA GLY A 37 2.33 1.80 -16.69
C GLY A 37 3.48 0.78 -16.73
N PRO A 38 4.75 1.22 -16.71
CA PRO A 38 5.88 0.32 -16.70
C PRO A 38 5.95 -0.51 -15.41
N VAL A 39 6.59 -1.67 -15.50
CA VAL A 39 6.90 -2.47 -14.30
C VAL A 39 7.89 -1.68 -13.44
N ARG A 40 7.53 -1.47 -12.18
CA ARG A 40 8.40 -0.84 -11.18
C ARG A 40 8.80 -1.89 -10.14
N PRO A 41 10.09 -2.17 -9.98
CA PRO A 41 10.55 -3.02 -8.90
C PRO A 41 10.46 -2.28 -7.57
N PHE A 42 10.03 -2.98 -6.53
CA PHE A 42 10.15 -2.55 -5.15
C PHE A 42 11.10 -3.54 -4.46
N PRO A 43 12.40 -3.24 -4.45
CA PRO A 43 13.40 -4.15 -3.89
C PRO A 43 13.29 -4.23 -2.37
N PRO A 44 13.79 -5.30 -1.76
CA PRO A 44 13.91 -5.38 -0.31
C PRO A 44 14.67 -4.19 0.26
N ASP A 45 14.12 -3.59 1.33
CA ASP A 45 14.68 -2.43 2.01
C ASP A 45 14.78 -2.68 3.51
N GLU A 46 15.92 -2.27 4.11
CA GLU A 46 16.17 -2.45 5.55
C GLU A 46 15.30 -1.57 6.45
N SER A 47 14.69 -0.50 5.90
CA SER A 47 13.71 0.32 6.61
C SER A 47 12.40 -0.39 6.84
N SER A 48 12.13 -1.44 6.06
CA SER A 48 10.88 -2.18 6.10
C SER A 48 10.70 -2.94 7.41
N ILE A 49 9.49 -2.83 7.96
CA ILE A 49 9.06 -3.55 9.15
C ILE A 49 7.84 -4.38 8.77
N TYR A 50 7.84 -5.65 9.16
CA TYR A 50 6.73 -6.57 8.95
C TYR A 50 6.42 -7.28 10.27
N LYS A 51 5.16 -7.18 10.71
CA LYS A 51 4.68 -7.73 11.99
C LYS A 51 5.61 -7.38 13.18
N GLY A 52 6.01 -6.11 13.26
CA GLY A 52 6.83 -5.58 14.34
C GLY A 52 8.33 -5.89 14.26
N SER A 53 8.79 -6.65 13.27
CA SER A 53 10.18 -7.06 13.13
C SER A 53 10.86 -6.43 11.90
N ARG A 54 12.11 -6.02 12.08
CA ARG A 54 13.03 -5.59 11.01
C ARG A 54 13.77 -6.80 10.44
N GLY A 55 14.45 -6.58 9.31
CA GLY A 55 15.33 -7.58 8.70
C GLY A 55 14.63 -8.56 7.76
N HIS A 56 13.34 -8.41 7.56
CA HIS A 56 12.63 -9.14 6.50
C HIS A 56 13.01 -8.56 5.14
N ARG A 57 13.47 -9.42 4.26
CA ARG A 57 13.85 -9.05 2.90
C ARG A 57 12.73 -9.45 1.94
N PHE A 58 11.67 -8.67 1.92
CA PHE A 58 10.59 -8.84 0.97
C PHE A 58 10.61 -7.74 -0.08
N GLY A 59 10.16 -8.06 -1.25
CA GLY A 59 10.00 -7.14 -2.36
C GLY A 59 8.83 -7.52 -3.23
N CYS A 60 8.59 -6.70 -4.23
CA CYS A 60 7.53 -6.94 -5.20
C CYS A 60 7.83 -6.25 -6.53
N GLN A 61 7.01 -6.55 -7.53
CA GLN A 61 6.89 -5.79 -8.75
C GLN A 61 5.53 -5.13 -8.79
N ILE A 62 5.47 -3.89 -9.26
CA ILE A 62 4.27 -3.07 -9.25
C ILE A 62 4.04 -2.51 -10.65
N ARG A 63 2.77 -2.43 -11.05
CA ARG A 63 2.31 -1.59 -12.17
C ARG A 63 1.15 -0.74 -11.71
N PHE A 64 1.11 0.48 -12.21
CA PHE A 64 0.03 1.41 -11.96
C PHE A 64 -0.81 1.60 -13.22
N MET A 65 -2.11 1.78 -13.02
CA MET A 65 -3.07 2.12 -14.08
C MET A 65 -3.87 3.34 -13.63
N ASP A 66 -3.77 4.42 -14.41
CA ASP A 66 -4.45 5.68 -14.09
C ASP A 66 -5.83 5.72 -14.76
N PHE A 67 -6.87 5.67 -13.95
CA PHE A 67 -8.26 5.79 -14.38
C PHE A 67 -8.79 7.23 -14.38
N GLY A 68 -7.92 8.21 -14.11
CA GLY A 68 -8.26 9.62 -14.05
C GLY A 68 -8.83 10.08 -12.72
N ASN A 69 -9.76 9.31 -12.16
CA ASN A 69 -10.35 9.58 -10.84
C ASN A 69 -9.68 8.81 -9.70
N ILE A 70 -9.01 7.71 -10.00
CA ILE A 70 -8.28 6.88 -9.03
C ILE A 70 -7.16 6.11 -9.72
N GLU A 71 -6.08 5.86 -9.00
CA GLU A 71 -5.00 4.98 -9.45
C GLU A 71 -5.25 3.55 -8.98
N LEU A 72 -5.09 2.61 -9.89
CA LEU A 72 -5.10 1.20 -9.58
C LEU A 72 -3.66 0.69 -9.50
N GLU A 73 -3.30 0.11 -8.36
CA GLU A 73 -2.01 -0.53 -8.12
C GLU A 73 -2.16 -2.03 -8.22
N ILE A 74 -1.33 -2.68 -9.02
CA ILE A 74 -1.26 -4.14 -9.12
C ILE A 74 0.12 -4.58 -8.63
N ILE A 75 0.13 -5.43 -7.61
CA ILE A 75 1.35 -5.92 -6.95
C ILE A 75 1.50 -7.43 -7.18
N GLN A 76 2.69 -7.82 -7.65
CA GLN A 76 3.16 -9.19 -7.59
C GLN A 76 4.27 -9.29 -6.54
N PRO A 77 3.97 -9.80 -5.33
CA PRO A 77 4.98 -9.95 -4.30
C PRO A 77 5.94 -11.09 -4.63
N ASP A 78 7.17 -10.99 -4.13
CA ASP A 78 8.08 -12.13 -4.11
C ASP A 78 7.59 -13.22 -3.14
N LYS A 79 8.37 -14.26 -2.94
CA LYS A 79 8.00 -15.39 -2.08
C LYS A 79 8.26 -15.15 -0.59
N SER A 80 8.88 -14.02 -0.24
CA SER A 80 9.19 -13.68 1.14
C SER A 80 7.93 -13.27 1.92
N PRO A 81 7.88 -13.55 3.23
CA PRO A 81 6.77 -13.12 4.07
C PRO A 81 6.56 -11.60 4.03
N SER A 82 5.35 -11.19 3.70
CA SER A 82 4.92 -9.79 3.66
C SER A 82 3.40 -9.71 3.76
N ALA A 83 2.86 -8.53 4.04
CA ALA A 83 1.42 -8.32 4.04
C ALA A 83 0.79 -8.64 2.68
N TRP A 84 1.52 -8.40 1.58
CA TRP A 84 1.08 -8.76 0.23
C TRP A 84 1.04 -10.27 0.02
N ARG A 85 2.13 -10.98 0.41
CA ARG A 85 2.23 -12.43 0.25
C ARG A 85 1.26 -13.18 1.15
N ASP A 86 1.03 -12.69 2.36
CA ASP A 86 0.08 -13.30 3.30
C ASP A 86 -1.34 -13.35 2.72
N LEU A 87 -1.82 -12.23 2.19
CA LEU A 87 -3.17 -12.18 1.62
C LEU A 87 -3.29 -13.05 0.36
N LEU A 88 -2.28 -12.99 -0.50
CA LEU A 88 -2.25 -13.79 -1.73
C LEU A 88 -2.23 -15.30 -1.43
N ASN A 89 -1.50 -15.73 -0.39
CA ASN A 89 -1.48 -17.13 0.05
C ASN A 89 -2.81 -17.57 0.68
N GLU A 90 -3.45 -16.68 1.43
CA GLU A 90 -4.70 -16.99 2.14
C GLU A 90 -5.91 -17.04 1.21
N LYS A 91 -6.02 -16.07 0.29
CA LYS A 91 -7.24 -15.84 -0.51
C LYS A 91 -7.04 -15.96 -2.02
N GLY A 92 -5.80 -16.08 -2.49
CA GLY A 92 -5.49 -15.96 -3.91
C GLY A 92 -5.49 -14.51 -4.40
N PRO A 93 -5.39 -14.30 -5.72
CA PRO A 93 -5.43 -12.95 -6.30
C PRO A 93 -6.69 -12.19 -5.91
N GLY A 94 -6.54 -10.91 -5.59
CA GLY A 94 -7.68 -10.08 -5.22
C GLY A 94 -7.32 -8.76 -4.55
N PHE A 95 -8.35 -8.08 -4.06
CA PHE A 95 -8.24 -6.79 -3.41
C PHE A 95 -7.40 -6.88 -2.12
N HIS A 96 -6.44 -5.99 -1.97
CA HIS A 96 -5.53 -5.94 -0.84
C HIS A 96 -5.82 -4.74 0.08
N HIS A 97 -5.78 -3.55 -0.47
CA HIS A 97 -5.98 -2.33 0.30
C HIS A 97 -6.52 -1.17 -0.55
N PHE A 98 -6.98 -0.14 0.13
CA PHE A 98 -7.06 1.19 -0.42
C PHE A 98 -6.12 2.13 0.35
N ALA A 99 -5.55 3.11 -0.36
CA ALA A 99 -4.60 4.04 0.19
C ALA A 99 -5.22 5.39 0.50
N ILE A 100 -4.96 5.88 1.70
CA ILE A 100 -5.32 7.20 2.18
C ILE A 100 -4.06 8.06 2.20
N LYS A 101 -4.06 9.15 1.45
CA LYS A 101 -2.99 10.14 1.50
C LYS A 101 -3.02 10.89 2.84
N THR A 102 -1.86 11.03 3.48
CA THR A 102 -1.70 11.77 4.73
C THR A 102 -0.46 12.65 4.71
N ARG A 103 -0.48 13.73 5.48
CA ARG A 103 0.68 14.63 5.67
C ARG A 103 1.46 14.36 6.95
N ASN A 104 0.90 13.60 7.87
CA ASN A 104 1.49 13.29 9.17
C ASN A 104 1.29 11.81 9.51
N LEU A 105 2.10 10.96 8.88
CA LEU A 105 2.03 9.52 9.02
C LEU A 105 2.17 9.09 10.49
N THR A 106 3.10 9.68 11.22
CA THR A 106 3.35 9.32 12.63
C THR A 106 2.11 9.53 13.49
N LYS A 107 1.45 10.68 13.37
CA LYS A 107 0.23 10.99 14.12
C LYS A 107 -0.93 10.05 13.74
N ARG A 108 -1.08 9.77 12.44
CA ARG A 108 -2.16 8.92 11.93
C ARG A 108 -1.97 7.46 12.31
N LYS A 109 -0.74 6.97 12.31
CA LYS A 109 -0.40 5.64 12.84
C LYS A 109 -0.78 5.52 14.31
N ALA A 110 -0.32 6.45 15.14
CA ALA A 110 -0.65 6.45 16.57
C ALA A 110 -2.17 6.48 16.83
N TYR A 111 -2.91 7.19 16.00
CA TYR A 111 -4.37 7.21 16.08
C TYR A 111 -4.98 5.82 15.78
N LEU A 112 -4.59 5.17 14.68
CA LEU A 112 -5.09 3.83 14.34
C LEU A 112 -4.71 2.79 15.39
N GLU A 113 -3.49 2.83 15.90
CA GLU A 113 -3.03 1.96 16.98
C GLU A 113 -3.85 2.17 18.26
N SER A 114 -4.19 3.43 18.61
CA SER A 114 -5.04 3.76 19.76
C SER A 114 -6.48 3.23 19.62
N LYS A 115 -6.91 2.93 18.39
CA LYS A 115 -8.21 2.30 18.09
C LYS A 115 -8.13 0.77 18.02
N GLY A 116 -6.96 0.20 18.30
CA GLY A 116 -6.76 -1.26 18.32
C GLY A 116 -6.42 -1.88 16.96
N HIS A 117 -6.13 -1.08 15.94
CA HIS A 117 -5.71 -1.59 14.64
C HIS A 117 -4.21 -1.89 14.63
N GLU A 118 -3.87 -3.12 14.28
CA GLU A 118 -2.49 -3.57 14.21
C GLU A 118 -1.77 -3.02 12.97
N LEU A 119 -0.56 -2.49 13.16
CA LEU A 119 0.35 -2.15 12.08
C LEU A 119 1.01 -3.43 11.56
N LEU A 120 0.67 -3.84 10.33
CA LEU A 120 1.17 -5.08 9.72
C LEU A 120 2.52 -4.89 9.04
N GLN A 121 2.66 -3.82 8.28
CA GLN A 121 3.84 -3.57 7.46
C GLN A 121 4.00 -2.07 7.24
N GLN A 122 5.24 -1.62 7.22
CA GLN A 122 5.59 -0.26 6.84
C GLN A 122 6.96 -0.21 6.19
N GLY A 123 7.23 0.82 5.43
CA GLY A 123 8.52 1.05 4.80
C GLY A 123 8.57 2.38 4.06
N GLU A 124 9.69 2.61 3.41
CA GLU A 124 9.92 3.74 2.53
C GLU A 124 9.89 3.31 1.07
N PHE A 125 9.58 4.22 0.18
CA PHE A 125 9.64 4.02 -1.27
C PHE A 125 10.40 5.17 -1.93
N ASP A 126 10.83 4.97 -3.18
CA ASP A 126 11.57 5.95 -3.99
C ASP A 126 12.80 6.53 -3.26
N LYS A 127 13.55 5.68 -2.55
CA LYS A 127 14.76 6.06 -1.79
C LYS A 127 14.52 7.21 -0.80
N GLY A 128 13.40 7.15 -0.08
CA GLY A 128 13.00 8.15 0.88
C GLY A 128 12.06 9.23 0.30
N GLY A 129 11.54 9.05 -0.92
CA GLY A 129 10.55 9.95 -1.50
C GLY A 129 9.18 9.91 -0.85
N GLY A 130 8.93 8.88 -0.03
CA GLY A 130 7.72 8.72 0.75
C GLY A 130 7.74 7.48 1.63
N ARG A 131 6.63 7.27 2.34
CA ARG A 131 6.46 6.16 3.28
C ARG A 131 5.05 5.61 3.20
N TYR A 132 4.94 4.32 3.50
CA TYR A 132 3.66 3.63 3.60
C TYR A 132 3.52 2.88 4.92
N ALA A 133 2.29 2.64 5.32
CA ALA A 133 1.97 1.80 6.46
C ALA A 133 0.63 1.09 6.24
N TYR A 134 0.61 -0.24 6.37
CA TYR A 134 -0.60 -1.06 6.28
C TYR A 134 -1.13 -1.39 7.66
N PHE A 135 -2.42 -1.13 7.85
CA PHE A 135 -3.14 -1.47 9.08
C PHE A 135 -4.15 -2.58 8.85
N ASN A 136 -4.23 -3.48 9.82
CA ASN A 136 -5.21 -4.57 9.80
C ASN A 136 -6.61 -4.05 10.12
N THR A 137 -7.42 -3.93 9.09
CA THR A 137 -8.84 -3.58 9.17
C THR A 137 -9.73 -4.69 8.58
N MET A 138 -9.17 -5.90 8.49
CA MET A 138 -9.86 -7.04 7.86
C MET A 138 -11.16 -7.42 8.56
N ALA A 139 -11.21 -7.32 9.89
CA ALA A 139 -12.41 -7.66 10.66
C ALA A 139 -13.58 -6.71 10.39
N ASP A 140 -13.28 -5.43 10.13
CA ASP A 140 -14.29 -4.40 9.94
C ASP A 140 -14.64 -4.18 8.46
N LEU A 141 -13.64 -4.28 7.56
CA LEU A 141 -13.79 -3.90 6.15
C LEU A 141 -13.57 -5.05 5.16
N GLY A 142 -12.98 -6.16 5.59
CA GLY A 142 -12.53 -7.21 4.66
C GLY A 142 -11.35 -6.77 3.76
N ALA A 143 -10.66 -5.70 4.13
CA ALA A 143 -9.52 -5.12 3.42
C ALA A 143 -8.57 -4.44 4.40
N LEU A 144 -7.34 -4.16 3.95
CA LEU A 144 -6.41 -3.33 4.71
C LEU A 144 -6.61 -1.85 4.38
N ILE A 145 -6.22 -0.99 5.30
CA ILE A 145 -6.01 0.45 5.03
C ILE A 145 -4.52 0.69 4.90
N GLU A 146 -4.12 1.39 3.84
CA GLU A 146 -2.79 1.96 3.69
C GLU A 146 -2.81 3.44 4.01
N LEU A 147 -1.84 3.90 4.78
CA LEU A 147 -1.49 5.31 4.89
C LEU A 147 -0.29 5.60 4.01
N LEU A 148 -0.41 6.60 3.12
CA LEU A 148 0.66 7.06 2.23
C LEU A 148 1.04 8.49 2.56
N GLU A 149 2.33 8.73 2.79
CA GLU A 149 2.91 10.06 2.96
C GLU A 149 4.00 10.29 1.92
N PHE A 150 3.86 11.37 1.15
CA PHE A 150 4.86 11.81 0.18
C PHE A 150 5.70 12.93 0.79
N ASP A 151 7.01 12.95 0.55
CA ASP A 151 7.91 13.93 1.13
C ASP A 151 7.56 15.37 0.76
N ASN A 152 7.07 15.59 -0.45
CA ASN A 152 6.66 16.91 -0.92
C ASN A 152 5.38 17.45 -0.25
N ASP A 153 4.64 16.59 0.44
CA ASP A 153 3.34 16.90 1.05
C ASP A 153 3.38 16.90 2.59
N LYS A 154 4.55 16.73 3.19
CA LYS A 154 4.69 16.74 4.66
C LYS A 154 4.28 18.09 5.24
N GLU A 155 3.63 18.03 6.42
CA GLU A 155 3.48 19.23 7.23
C GLU A 155 4.87 19.80 7.58
N PRO A 156 5.04 21.13 7.54
CA PRO A 156 6.27 21.74 8.05
C PRO A 156 6.51 21.28 9.49
N GLN A 157 7.70 20.82 9.78
CA GLN A 157 8.09 20.51 11.14
C GLN A 157 8.12 21.82 11.95
N PRO A 158 7.60 21.85 13.20
CA PRO A 158 7.60 23.03 14.04
C PRO A 158 9.02 23.47 14.40
#